data_7cca37842f6c69848e76fd2ad51a7e99
#
_entry.id   7cca37842f6c69848e76fd2ad51a7e99
#
_cell.length_a   1.000
_cell.length_b   1.000
_cell.length_c   1.000
_cell.angle_alpha   90.00
_cell.angle_beta   90.00
_cell.angle_gamma   90.00
#
_symmetry.space_group_name_H-M   'P 1'
#
loop_
_entity.id
_entity.type
_entity.pdbx_description
1 polymer ?
#
loop_
_entity_poly.entity_id
_entity_poly.type
_entity_poly.pdbx_seq_one_letter_code
_entity_poly.pdbx_strand_id
1 'polypeptide(L)'
;MRKRTQLFGLAILFSLLAPLCSQGKVNPTYKSRPLNVVADELPTRAENNAQRIIPGVLFVHPTSGQINARYREGIDVSRYQGYIDWNRVGAEGGISYVYIKATEGSALVDPYYATNLYGARQAGLSVGSYHFYRPQIDIYEQLANLTTIVQKHEQDLVPLIDIETTGGVSHDKFVADLQVFVERVTAFYGRRPLLYTYQNFYNKHLVGTFPGYQWMIAKYHREEPYLDDETDYMMWQYTQTGRIPGIRVNVDRSRLMGIHALSALRM
;
A
#
# COMPACT_ATOMS: atom_id res chain seq x y z
N MET A 1 66.53 48.47 -14.00
CA MET A 1 66.64 47.00 -13.92
C MET A 1 65.24 46.39 -13.77
N ARG A 2 64.69 45.86 -14.87
CA ARG A 2 63.34 45.26 -14.92
C ARG A 2 63.49 43.74 -14.85
N LYS A 3 62.93 43.10 -13.81
CA LYS A 3 62.82 41.66 -13.73
C LYS A 3 61.52 41.21 -14.38
N ARG A 4 61.61 40.37 -15.40
CA ARG A 4 60.51 39.70 -16.07
C ARG A 4 60.11 38.49 -15.22
N THR A 5 58.87 38.41 -14.86
CA THR A 5 58.26 37.21 -14.23
C THR A 5 57.60 36.38 -15.36
N GLN A 6 58.01 35.15 -15.50
CA GLN A 6 57.41 34.17 -16.43
C GLN A 6 56.21 33.54 -15.74
N LEU A 7 55.05 33.56 -16.40
CA LEU A 7 53.88 32.72 -16.03
C LEU A 7 54.06 31.32 -16.59
N PHE A 8 54.09 30.34 -15.72
CA PHE A 8 53.91 28.93 -16.11
C PHE A 8 52.41 28.60 -16.07
N GLY A 9 51.83 28.30 -17.20
CA GLY A 9 50.47 27.81 -17.30
C GLY A 9 50.42 26.33 -16.87
N LEU A 10 49.62 26.03 -15.89
CA LEU A 10 49.32 24.67 -15.47
C LEU A 10 48.05 24.21 -16.18
N ALA A 11 48.19 23.32 -17.16
CA ALA A 11 47.05 22.65 -17.77
C ALA A 11 46.52 21.59 -16.82
N ILE A 12 45.31 21.79 -16.32
CA ILE A 12 44.60 20.77 -15.52
C ILE A 12 43.86 19.87 -16.48
N LEU A 13 44.32 18.63 -16.62
CA LEU A 13 43.65 17.53 -17.29
C LEU A 13 42.49 17.08 -16.41
N PHE A 14 41.27 17.34 -16.83
CA PHE A 14 40.07 16.71 -16.22
C PHE A 14 39.97 15.26 -16.74
N SER A 15 40.41 14.29 -15.94
CA SER A 15 40.05 12.91 -16.13
C SER A 15 38.62 12.68 -15.66
N LEU A 16 37.71 12.39 -16.59
CA LEU A 16 36.37 11.92 -16.34
C LEU A 16 36.44 10.49 -15.75
N LEU A 17 36.42 10.39 -14.42
CA LEU A 17 36.12 9.15 -13.73
C LEU A 17 34.59 9.10 -13.52
N ALA A 18 33.92 8.31 -14.37
CA ALA A 18 32.54 7.93 -14.10
C ALA A 18 32.48 7.09 -12.81
N PRO A 19 31.54 7.36 -11.88
CA PRO A 19 31.38 6.50 -10.74
C PRO A 19 30.83 5.16 -11.21
N LEU A 20 31.55 4.08 -10.92
CA LEU A 20 31.05 2.71 -10.98
C LEU A 20 29.84 2.63 -10.05
N CYS A 21 28.67 2.50 -10.63
CA CYS A 21 27.45 2.14 -9.94
C CYS A 21 27.67 0.73 -9.36
N SER A 22 27.96 0.65 -8.05
CA SER A 22 28.01 -0.63 -7.36
C SER A 22 26.57 -1.17 -7.36
N GLN A 23 26.36 -2.24 -8.11
CA GLN A 23 25.12 -3.03 -8.05
C GLN A 23 25.02 -3.59 -6.64
N GLY A 24 24.22 -2.95 -5.80
CA GLY A 24 23.82 -3.50 -4.51
C GLY A 24 23.14 -4.85 -4.75
N LYS A 25 23.70 -5.89 -4.16
CA LYS A 25 23.12 -7.23 -4.20
C LYS A 25 21.71 -7.15 -3.61
N VAL A 26 20.71 -7.32 -4.46
CA VAL A 26 19.32 -7.46 -4.08
C VAL A 26 19.20 -8.72 -3.22
N ASN A 27 18.75 -8.57 -2.00
CA ASN A 27 18.58 -9.67 -1.06
C ASN A 27 17.49 -10.62 -1.60
N PRO A 28 17.74 -11.93 -1.80
CA PRO A 28 16.86 -12.83 -2.55
C PRO A 28 15.64 -13.33 -1.76
N THR A 29 15.30 -12.76 -0.64
CA THR A 29 14.18 -13.23 0.20
C THR A 29 12.83 -12.61 -0.13
N TYR A 30 12.76 -11.64 -1.03
CA TYR A 30 11.49 -11.18 -1.55
C TYR A 30 11.09 -12.13 -2.69
N LYS A 31 10.24 -13.09 -2.40
CA LYS A 31 9.58 -13.91 -3.42
C LYS A 31 8.70 -13.00 -4.28
N SER A 32 9.29 -12.46 -5.35
CA SER A 32 8.51 -11.87 -6.42
C SER A 32 7.54 -12.93 -6.93
N ARG A 33 6.24 -12.64 -6.89
CA ARG A 33 5.24 -13.47 -7.56
C ARG A 33 5.66 -13.59 -9.03
N PRO A 34 5.69 -14.79 -9.62
CA PRO A 34 6.02 -14.92 -11.03
C PRO A 34 5.01 -14.11 -11.85
N LEU A 35 5.52 -13.17 -12.64
CA LEU A 35 4.78 -12.46 -13.66
C LEU A 35 4.44 -13.45 -14.80
N ASN A 36 3.36 -14.21 -14.66
CA ASN A 36 2.68 -14.79 -15.81
C ASN A 36 1.69 -13.77 -16.37
N VAL A 37 2.19 -12.63 -16.75
CA VAL A 37 1.46 -11.69 -17.58
C VAL A 37 1.91 -11.97 -19.00
N VAL A 38 1.10 -12.71 -19.76
CA VAL A 38 1.16 -12.70 -21.21
C VAL A 38 0.89 -11.26 -21.63
N ALA A 39 1.86 -10.64 -22.31
CA ALA A 39 1.82 -9.22 -22.68
C ALA A 39 0.84 -8.92 -23.83
N ASP A 40 -0.06 -9.83 -24.15
CA ASP A 40 -1.02 -9.68 -25.24
C ASP A 40 -2.39 -9.33 -24.67
N GLU A 41 -2.92 -8.21 -25.19
CA GLU A 41 -4.28 -7.69 -25.01
C GLU A 41 -4.54 -6.82 -23.79
N LEU A 42 -3.96 -5.62 -23.81
CA LEU A 42 -4.63 -4.47 -23.18
C LEU A 42 -5.84 -4.12 -24.07
N PRO A 43 -7.06 -4.12 -23.53
CA PRO A 43 -8.22 -3.67 -24.28
C PRO A 43 -8.00 -2.23 -24.75
N THR A 44 -8.29 -1.95 -26.02
CA THR A 44 -8.18 -0.62 -26.58
C THR A 44 -9.16 0.33 -25.87
N ARG A 45 -8.84 1.62 -25.85
CA ARG A 45 -9.64 2.68 -25.20
C ARG A 45 -11.12 2.68 -25.64
N ALA A 46 -11.45 2.10 -26.79
CA ALA A 46 -12.81 2.00 -27.30
C ALA A 46 -13.66 0.91 -26.61
N GLU A 47 -13.05 -0.15 -26.09
CA GLU A 47 -13.78 -1.24 -25.41
C GLU A 47 -14.17 -0.89 -23.97
N ASN A 48 -13.47 0.09 -23.35
CA ASN A 48 -13.75 0.54 -21.99
C ASN A 48 -14.99 1.45 -21.89
N ASN A 49 -15.53 1.94 -22.99
CA ASN A 49 -16.68 2.86 -23.01
C ASN A 49 -18.02 2.19 -23.39
N ALA A 50 -18.04 0.89 -23.61
CA ALA A 50 -19.32 0.18 -23.80
C ALA A 50 -20.01 -0.02 -22.45
N GLN A 51 -20.65 1.04 -21.95
CA GLN A 51 -21.66 0.92 -20.90
C GLN A 51 -22.79 0.03 -21.44
N ARG A 52 -22.81 -1.25 -21.04
CA ARG A 52 -24.01 -2.05 -21.13
C ARG A 52 -25.04 -1.44 -20.16
N ILE A 53 -25.88 -0.59 -20.68
CA ILE A 53 -27.09 -0.14 -19.98
C ILE A 53 -27.98 -1.39 -19.85
N ILE A 54 -28.03 -1.95 -18.64
CA ILE A 54 -29.02 -2.97 -18.31
C ILE A 54 -30.30 -2.19 -17.99
N PRO A 55 -31.36 -2.29 -18.80
CA PRO A 55 -32.61 -1.55 -18.55
C PRO A 55 -33.18 -2.02 -17.19
N GLY A 56 -33.43 -1.06 -16.31
CA GLY A 56 -34.11 -1.30 -15.03
C GLY A 56 -33.22 -1.37 -13.77
N VAL A 57 -31.91 -1.25 -13.89
CA VAL A 57 -31.03 -1.10 -12.72
C VAL A 57 -30.71 0.38 -12.52
N LEU A 58 -31.43 1.02 -11.62
CA LEU A 58 -31.07 2.35 -11.14
C LEU A 58 -29.82 2.20 -10.29
N PHE A 59 -28.64 2.55 -10.84
CA PHE A 59 -27.44 2.70 -10.04
C PHE A 59 -27.60 3.94 -9.16
N VAL A 60 -28.11 3.75 -7.96
CA VAL A 60 -28.01 4.78 -6.93
C VAL A 60 -26.55 4.84 -6.52
N HIS A 61 -25.83 5.82 -7.04
CA HIS A 61 -24.49 6.12 -6.52
C HIS A 61 -24.63 6.43 -5.03
N PRO A 62 -23.96 5.69 -4.13
CA PRO A 62 -23.94 6.08 -2.75
C PRO A 62 -23.33 7.50 -2.69
N THR A 63 -24.05 8.43 -2.12
CA THR A 63 -23.50 9.75 -1.82
C THR A 63 -22.23 9.54 -1.00
N SER A 64 -21.16 10.22 -1.39
CA SER A 64 -19.86 10.18 -0.69
C SER A 64 -20.09 10.28 0.82
N GLY A 65 -19.76 9.22 1.54
CA GLY A 65 -19.92 9.17 2.97
C GLY A 65 -20.74 7.99 3.53
N GLN A 66 -21.46 7.21 2.72
CA GLN A 66 -22.06 5.96 3.18
C GLN A 66 -21.09 4.80 2.97
N ILE A 67 -20.43 4.38 4.05
CA ILE A 67 -19.65 3.14 4.05
C ILE A 67 -20.64 2.00 3.88
N ASN A 68 -20.60 1.32 2.74
CA ASN A 68 -21.43 0.15 2.49
C ASN A 68 -20.91 -1.05 3.30
N ALA A 69 -21.37 -1.20 4.53
CA ALA A 69 -20.98 -2.27 5.43
C ALA A 69 -21.75 -3.58 5.21
N ARG A 70 -22.31 -3.80 4.03
CA ARG A 70 -23.09 -5.00 3.71
C ARG A 70 -22.27 -6.28 3.89
N TYR A 71 -21.00 -6.24 3.50
CA TYR A 71 -20.09 -7.34 3.66
C TYR A 71 -19.00 -7.01 4.69
N ARG A 72 -18.53 -8.03 5.38
CA ARG A 72 -17.43 -7.89 6.35
C ARG A 72 -16.06 -8.13 5.72
N GLU A 73 -16.00 -8.36 4.42
CA GLU A 73 -14.79 -8.69 3.68
C GLU A 73 -14.35 -7.58 2.75
N GLY A 74 -13.06 -7.56 2.47
CA GLY A 74 -12.41 -6.69 1.52
C GLY A 74 -11.19 -7.36 0.89
N ILE A 75 -10.52 -6.59 0.08
CA ILE A 75 -9.29 -6.99 -0.63
C ILE A 75 -8.23 -5.92 -0.48
N ASP A 76 -6.99 -6.30 -0.74
CA ASP A 76 -5.94 -5.34 -1.03
C ASP A 76 -5.31 -5.62 -2.39
N VAL A 77 -5.00 -4.56 -3.12
CA VAL A 77 -4.56 -4.61 -4.50
C VAL A 77 -3.39 -3.67 -4.78
N SER A 78 -2.61 -4.01 -5.79
CA SER A 78 -1.50 -3.23 -6.30
C SER A 78 -1.36 -3.46 -7.81
N ARG A 79 -0.28 -2.96 -8.40
CA ARG A 79 0.10 -3.26 -9.79
C ARG A 79 0.12 -4.77 -10.12
N TYR A 80 0.27 -5.63 -9.11
CA TYR A 80 0.33 -7.08 -9.33
C TYR A 80 -1.00 -7.69 -9.79
N GLN A 81 -2.13 -7.01 -9.54
CA GLN A 81 -3.42 -7.44 -10.04
C GLN A 81 -3.66 -7.01 -11.49
N GLY A 82 -2.82 -6.09 -12.03
CA GLY A 82 -2.97 -5.56 -13.39
C GLY A 82 -4.30 -4.82 -13.57
N TYR A 83 -4.90 -4.97 -14.74
CA TYR A 83 -6.23 -4.41 -15.00
C TYR A 83 -7.31 -5.10 -14.15
N ILE A 84 -8.14 -4.29 -13.50
CA ILE A 84 -9.28 -4.72 -12.68
C ILE A 84 -10.57 -4.15 -13.28
N ASP A 85 -11.55 -5.01 -13.51
CA ASP A 85 -12.93 -4.60 -13.84
C ASP A 85 -13.68 -4.27 -12.55
N TRP A 86 -13.56 -3.04 -12.12
CA TRP A 86 -14.15 -2.57 -10.88
C TRP A 86 -15.68 -2.62 -10.87
N ASN A 87 -16.34 -2.48 -12.02
CA ASN A 87 -17.79 -2.64 -12.10
C ASN A 87 -18.20 -4.05 -11.69
N ARG A 88 -17.45 -5.04 -12.15
CA ARG A 88 -17.68 -6.43 -11.80
C ARG A 88 -17.34 -6.73 -10.36
N VAL A 89 -16.24 -6.17 -9.85
CA VAL A 89 -15.85 -6.28 -8.44
C VAL A 89 -16.96 -5.74 -7.54
N GLY A 90 -17.48 -4.55 -7.80
CA GLY A 90 -18.54 -3.94 -7.00
C GLY A 90 -19.87 -4.70 -7.07
N ALA A 91 -20.23 -5.24 -8.23
CA ALA A 91 -21.51 -5.93 -8.43
C ALA A 91 -21.52 -7.36 -7.89
N GLU A 92 -20.41 -8.11 -8.06
CA GLU A 92 -20.34 -9.55 -7.86
C GLU A 92 -19.32 -9.96 -6.78
N GLY A 93 -18.42 -9.05 -6.32
CA GLY A 93 -17.26 -9.39 -5.49
C GLY A 93 -17.60 -9.80 -4.06
N GLY A 94 -18.76 -9.38 -3.54
CA GLY A 94 -19.14 -9.68 -2.16
C GLY A 94 -18.24 -9.04 -1.10
N ILE A 95 -17.66 -7.87 -1.41
CA ILE A 95 -16.76 -7.11 -0.55
C ILE A 95 -17.29 -5.70 -0.30
N SER A 96 -16.86 -5.07 0.79
CA SER A 96 -17.27 -3.70 1.13
C SER A 96 -16.13 -2.68 1.06
N TYR A 97 -14.89 -3.12 1.07
CA TYR A 97 -13.74 -2.23 1.11
C TYR A 97 -12.55 -2.77 0.31
N VAL A 98 -11.67 -1.86 -0.04
CA VAL A 98 -10.39 -2.17 -0.66
C VAL A 98 -9.30 -1.26 -0.11
N TYR A 99 -8.13 -1.83 0.17
CA TYR A 99 -6.89 -1.09 0.35
C TYR A 99 -6.04 -1.17 -0.91
N ILE A 100 -5.61 -0.01 -1.43
CA ILE A 100 -4.92 0.11 -2.71
C ILE A 100 -3.48 0.56 -2.46
N LYS A 101 -2.49 -0.15 -2.99
CA LYS A 101 -1.09 0.30 -2.92
C LYS A 101 -0.96 1.67 -3.55
N ALA A 102 -0.51 2.64 -2.76
CA ALA A 102 -0.21 3.97 -3.26
C ALA A 102 1.30 4.15 -3.44
N THR A 103 2.05 3.90 -2.38
CA THR A 103 3.48 4.23 -2.34
C THR A 103 4.29 3.15 -1.61
N GLU A 104 5.61 3.19 -1.82
CA GLU A 104 6.58 2.36 -1.11
C GLU A 104 7.89 3.14 -0.95
N GLY A 105 8.45 3.18 0.25
CA GLY A 105 9.67 3.93 0.52
C GLY A 105 9.56 5.39 0.09
N SER A 106 10.69 6.00 -0.32
CA SER A 106 10.74 7.43 -0.62
C SER A 106 10.29 7.82 -2.03
N ALA A 107 10.20 6.87 -2.99
CA ALA A 107 10.05 7.26 -4.39
C ALA A 107 9.08 6.40 -5.22
N LEU A 108 8.77 5.18 -4.79
CA LEU A 108 7.89 4.32 -5.58
C LEU A 108 6.44 4.76 -5.41
N VAL A 109 5.78 5.03 -6.53
CA VAL A 109 4.32 5.20 -6.65
C VAL A 109 3.80 4.02 -7.47
N ASP A 110 2.74 3.38 -6.99
CA ASP A 110 2.15 2.27 -7.74
C ASP A 110 1.50 2.79 -9.02
N PRO A 111 1.89 2.26 -10.20
CA PRO A 111 1.41 2.79 -11.48
C PRO A 111 -0.09 2.60 -11.71
N TYR A 112 -0.74 1.70 -10.98
CA TYR A 112 -2.19 1.48 -11.05
C TYR A 112 -2.97 2.23 -9.96
N TYR A 113 -2.29 2.94 -9.06
CA TYR A 113 -2.94 3.58 -7.91
C TYR A 113 -4.12 4.47 -8.31
N ALA A 114 -3.91 5.46 -9.15
CA ALA A 114 -4.95 6.40 -9.55
C ALA A 114 -6.13 5.70 -10.27
N THR A 115 -5.82 4.75 -11.15
CA THR A 115 -6.84 3.99 -11.88
C THR A 115 -7.67 3.13 -10.92
N ASN A 116 -7.02 2.43 -9.98
CA ASN A 116 -7.68 1.58 -9.01
C ASN A 116 -8.50 2.41 -8.01
N LEU A 117 -7.97 3.53 -7.53
CA LEU A 117 -8.67 4.44 -6.63
C LEU A 117 -9.97 4.96 -7.26
N TYR A 118 -9.88 5.47 -8.48
CA TYR A 118 -11.04 5.95 -9.20
C TYR A 118 -12.06 4.82 -9.44
N GLY A 119 -11.62 3.69 -9.98
CA GLY A 119 -12.49 2.56 -10.31
C GLY A 119 -13.20 1.96 -9.10
N ALA A 120 -12.48 1.75 -7.99
CA ALA A 120 -13.05 1.20 -6.77
C ALA A 120 -14.12 2.14 -6.15
N ARG A 121 -13.87 3.45 -6.16
CA ARG A 121 -14.85 4.44 -5.70
C ARG A 121 -16.10 4.47 -6.59
N GLN A 122 -15.94 4.42 -7.90
CA GLN A 122 -17.09 4.33 -8.84
C GLN A 122 -17.89 3.04 -8.64
N ALA A 123 -17.25 1.96 -8.25
CA ALA A 123 -17.88 0.69 -7.91
C ALA A 123 -18.60 0.68 -6.54
N GLY A 124 -18.56 1.80 -5.79
CA GLY A 124 -19.21 1.94 -4.48
C GLY A 124 -18.52 1.25 -3.33
N LEU A 125 -17.22 0.91 -3.48
CA LEU A 125 -16.42 0.36 -2.40
C LEU A 125 -15.85 1.46 -1.52
N SER A 126 -15.71 1.18 -0.22
CA SER A 126 -14.96 2.06 0.68
C SER A 126 -13.47 1.89 0.41
N VAL A 127 -12.78 2.97 0.07
CA VAL A 127 -11.37 2.92 -0.31
C VAL A 127 -10.45 3.46 0.77
N GLY A 128 -9.36 2.74 1.00
CA GLY A 128 -8.19 3.19 1.71
C GLY A 128 -6.93 2.97 0.88
N SER A 129 -5.87 3.69 1.18
CA SER A 129 -4.59 3.55 0.51
C SER A 129 -3.54 2.99 1.44
N TYR A 130 -2.59 2.20 0.92
CA TYR A 130 -1.49 1.74 1.75
C TYR A 130 -0.12 2.18 1.26
N HIS A 131 0.76 2.38 2.24
CA HIS A 131 2.18 2.67 2.08
C HIS A 131 3.00 1.48 2.57
N PHE A 132 3.86 0.93 1.73
CA PHE A 132 4.81 -0.09 2.13
C PHE A 132 6.03 0.56 2.78
N TYR A 133 6.16 0.38 4.09
CA TYR A 133 7.23 0.99 4.89
C TYR A 133 8.57 0.29 4.67
N ARG A 134 9.63 1.08 4.45
CA ARG A 134 11.01 0.63 4.25
C ARG A 134 11.92 1.16 5.37
N PRO A 135 12.22 0.36 6.42
CA PRO A 135 12.96 0.84 7.60
C PRO A 135 14.35 1.40 7.34
N GLN A 136 14.99 1.01 6.21
CA GLN A 136 16.29 1.53 5.80
C GLN A 136 16.25 2.87 5.07
N ILE A 137 15.06 3.37 4.76
CA ILE A 137 14.84 4.64 4.05
C ILE A 137 14.46 5.71 5.08
N ASP A 138 14.89 6.95 4.84
CA ASP A 138 14.55 8.09 5.68
C ASP A 138 13.03 8.23 5.85
N ILE A 139 12.59 8.42 7.10
CA ILE A 139 11.17 8.46 7.45
C ILE A 139 10.46 9.69 6.89
N TYR A 140 11.14 10.83 6.76
CA TYR A 140 10.54 12.05 6.24
C TYR A 140 10.41 12.01 4.72
N GLU A 141 11.34 11.37 4.03
CA GLU A 141 11.21 11.11 2.58
C GLU A 141 10.04 10.17 2.30
N GLN A 142 9.86 9.11 3.10
CA GLN A 142 8.71 8.22 2.98
C GLN A 142 7.40 8.94 3.29
N LEU A 143 7.38 9.76 4.34
CA LEU A 143 6.21 10.57 4.68
C LEU A 143 5.85 11.53 3.53
N ALA A 144 6.83 12.20 2.95
CA ALA A 144 6.61 13.09 1.81
C ALA A 144 6.04 12.33 0.61
N ASN A 145 6.57 11.14 0.28
CA ASN A 145 6.03 10.30 -0.79
C ASN A 145 4.56 9.93 -0.53
N LEU A 146 4.25 9.41 0.67
CA LEU A 146 2.88 9.05 1.06
C LEU A 146 1.92 10.26 0.97
N THR A 147 2.28 11.37 1.61
CA THR A 147 1.37 12.52 1.77
C THR A 147 1.19 13.34 0.49
N THR A 148 2.14 13.27 -0.44
CA THR A 148 2.01 13.87 -1.76
C THR A 148 1.02 13.10 -2.64
N ILE A 149 1.00 11.78 -2.54
CA ILE A 149 0.19 10.91 -3.40
C ILE A 149 -1.20 10.66 -2.82
N VAL A 150 -1.30 10.40 -1.53
CA VAL A 150 -2.56 10.00 -0.88
C VAL A 150 -3.27 11.23 -0.31
N GLN A 151 -4.23 11.76 -1.05
CA GLN A 151 -5.00 12.93 -0.65
C GLN A 151 -6.16 12.55 0.28
N LYS A 152 -6.31 13.26 1.40
CA LYS A 152 -7.34 12.98 2.43
C LYS A 152 -8.76 12.90 1.87
N HIS A 153 -9.12 13.83 1.00
CA HIS A 153 -10.48 13.96 0.44
C HIS A 153 -10.83 12.85 -0.55
N GLU A 154 -9.84 12.07 -0.96
CA GLU A 154 -10.03 10.92 -1.84
C GLU A 154 -10.17 9.60 -1.08
N GLN A 155 -9.97 9.62 0.25
CA GLN A 155 -9.99 8.42 1.10
C GLN A 155 -11.30 8.32 1.88
N ASP A 156 -11.88 7.13 1.91
CA ASP A 156 -12.99 6.81 2.81
C ASP A 156 -12.48 6.21 4.12
N LEU A 157 -11.33 5.52 4.06
CA LEU A 157 -10.70 4.84 5.18
C LEU A 157 -9.33 5.45 5.49
N VAL A 158 -8.92 5.36 6.76
CA VAL A 158 -7.58 5.78 7.19
C VAL A 158 -6.50 5.08 6.37
N PRO A 159 -5.35 5.73 6.13
CA PRO A 159 -4.26 5.07 5.44
C PRO A 159 -3.80 3.83 6.20
N LEU A 160 -3.31 2.83 5.47
CA LEU A 160 -2.71 1.63 6.03
C LEU A 160 -1.19 1.70 5.87
N ILE A 161 -0.47 1.40 6.94
CA ILE A 161 0.99 1.28 6.94
C ILE A 161 1.34 -0.20 6.96
N ASP A 162 1.98 -0.65 5.90
CA ASP A 162 2.36 -2.03 5.65
C ASP A 162 3.80 -2.28 6.13
N ILE A 163 3.93 -3.13 7.17
CA ILE A 163 5.16 -3.32 7.95
C ILE A 163 5.55 -4.80 7.90
N GLU A 164 6.47 -5.17 7.01
CA GLU A 164 6.81 -6.59 6.75
C GLU A 164 8.28 -6.93 6.93
N THR A 165 9.14 -5.95 7.16
CA THR A 165 10.59 -6.14 7.23
C THR A 165 11.22 -5.17 8.21
N THR A 166 12.33 -5.58 8.83
CA THR A 166 13.18 -4.68 9.61
C THR A 166 14.18 -3.91 8.72
N GLY A 167 14.23 -4.21 7.41
CA GLY A 167 15.19 -3.59 6.49
C GLY A 167 16.66 -3.81 6.84
N GLY A 168 16.97 -4.70 7.79
CA GLY A 168 18.33 -4.95 8.27
C GLY A 168 18.85 -3.89 9.25
N VAL A 169 18.02 -2.93 9.67
CA VAL A 169 18.40 -2.00 10.75
C VAL A 169 18.24 -2.67 12.13
N SER A 170 18.87 -2.11 13.17
CA SER A 170 18.71 -2.62 14.54
C SER A 170 17.23 -2.54 14.97
N HIS A 171 16.82 -3.44 15.87
CA HIS A 171 15.45 -3.47 16.37
C HIS A 171 15.04 -2.14 17.00
N ASP A 172 15.89 -1.56 17.85
CA ASP A 172 15.60 -0.29 18.53
C ASP A 172 15.40 0.85 17.53
N LYS A 173 16.26 0.94 16.51
CA LYS A 173 16.12 1.93 15.45
C LYS A 173 14.83 1.69 14.66
N PHE A 174 14.53 0.43 14.31
CA PHE A 174 13.31 0.07 13.58
C PHE A 174 12.06 0.54 14.32
N VAL A 175 11.96 0.21 15.63
CA VAL A 175 10.78 0.57 16.44
C VAL A 175 10.70 2.10 16.61
N ALA A 176 11.81 2.76 16.95
CA ALA A 176 11.83 4.21 17.17
C ALA A 176 11.44 4.98 15.89
N ASP A 177 12.02 4.65 14.76
CA ASP A 177 11.72 5.31 13.48
C ASP A 177 10.27 5.06 13.04
N LEU A 178 9.78 3.83 13.21
CA LEU A 178 8.41 3.47 12.87
C LEU A 178 7.40 4.22 13.75
N GLN A 179 7.68 4.38 15.05
CA GLN A 179 6.84 5.17 15.95
C GLN A 179 6.74 6.62 15.48
N VAL A 180 7.88 7.26 15.20
CA VAL A 180 7.90 8.64 14.68
C VAL A 180 7.16 8.73 13.36
N PHE A 181 7.36 7.80 12.43
CA PHE A 181 6.67 7.79 11.14
C PHE A 181 5.15 7.71 11.32
N VAL A 182 4.66 6.77 12.12
CA VAL A 182 3.22 6.56 12.38
C VAL A 182 2.58 7.77 13.09
N GLU A 183 3.31 8.40 14.02
CA GLU A 183 2.87 9.64 14.67
C GLU A 183 2.74 10.79 13.66
N ARG A 184 3.70 10.95 12.73
CA ARG A 184 3.65 11.97 11.67
C ARG A 184 2.51 11.71 10.69
N VAL A 185 2.27 10.46 10.32
CA VAL A 185 1.09 10.05 9.53
C VAL A 185 -0.19 10.43 10.27
N THR A 186 -0.28 10.11 11.56
CA THR A 186 -1.43 10.47 12.40
C THR A 186 -1.66 11.98 12.42
N ALA A 187 -0.61 12.76 12.63
CA ALA A 187 -0.70 14.23 12.65
C ALA A 187 -1.17 14.79 11.30
N PHE A 188 -0.65 14.28 10.19
CA PHE A 188 -1.02 14.75 8.85
C PHE A 188 -2.47 14.41 8.50
N TYR A 189 -2.89 13.16 8.71
CA TYR A 189 -4.25 12.72 8.34
C TYR A 189 -5.31 13.09 9.38
N GLY A 190 -4.90 13.44 10.62
CA GLY A 190 -5.82 13.73 11.73
C GLY A 190 -6.45 12.49 12.35
N ARG A 191 -6.05 11.29 11.92
CA ARG A 191 -6.52 9.98 12.38
C ARG A 191 -5.34 9.01 12.44
N ARG A 192 -5.38 8.08 13.41
CA ARG A 192 -4.41 6.99 13.47
C ARG A 192 -4.54 6.09 12.24
N PRO A 193 -3.45 5.73 11.55
CA PRO A 193 -3.50 4.77 10.46
C PRO A 193 -3.83 3.37 10.98
N LEU A 194 -4.32 2.52 10.10
CA LEU A 194 -4.36 1.07 10.29
C LEU A 194 -2.95 0.52 10.09
N LEU A 195 -2.46 -0.30 11.01
CA LEU A 195 -1.16 -0.95 10.88
C LEU A 195 -1.35 -2.38 10.35
N TYR A 196 -0.51 -2.78 9.40
CA TYR A 196 -0.55 -4.13 8.83
C TYR A 196 0.78 -4.83 9.02
N THR A 197 0.70 -6.11 9.35
CA THR A 197 1.86 -7.00 9.38
C THR A 197 1.44 -8.48 9.39
N TYR A 198 2.40 -9.39 9.26
CA TYR A 198 2.19 -10.83 9.50
C TYR A 198 2.22 -11.16 10.98
N GLN A 199 1.43 -12.15 11.41
CA GLN A 199 1.44 -12.64 12.80
C GLN A 199 2.86 -12.88 13.34
N ASN A 200 3.69 -13.62 12.59
CA ASN A 200 5.04 -13.95 13.04
C ASN A 200 5.95 -12.73 13.14
N PHE A 201 5.76 -11.73 12.29
CA PHE A 201 6.51 -10.49 12.35
C PHE A 201 6.06 -9.64 13.55
N TYR A 202 4.75 -9.57 13.80
CA TYR A 202 4.21 -8.92 14.99
C TYR A 202 4.79 -9.52 16.26
N ASN A 203 4.63 -10.82 16.47
CA ASN A 203 5.06 -11.53 17.69
C ASN A 203 6.58 -11.42 17.91
N LYS A 204 7.36 -11.30 16.85
CA LYS A 204 8.82 -11.17 16.94
C LYS A 204 9.32 -9.74 17.19
N HIS A 205 8.62 -8.73 16.64
CA HIS A 205 9.18 -7.38 16.53
C HIS A 205 8.29 -6.26 17.06
N LEU A 206 6.99 -6.48 17.24
CA LEU A 206 6.02 -5.39 17.44
C LEU A 206 5.15 -5.54 18.70
N VAL A 207 5.34 -6.61 19.46
CA VAL A 207 4.62 -6.84 20.73
C VAL A 207 4.76 -5.63 21.64
N GLY A 208 3.63 -5.04 22.08
CA GLY A 208 3.57 -3.92 23.02
C GLY A 208 4.03 -2.57 22.49
N THR A 209 4.34 -2.43 21.17
CA THR A 209 4.98 -1.21 20.64
C THR A 209 4.01 -0.12 20.22
N PHE A 210 2.76 -0.45 19.86
CA PHE A 210 1.77 0.50 19.33
C PHE A 210 0.43 0.43 20.07
N PRO A 211 0.38 0.79 21.36
CA PRO A 211 -0.85 0.70 22.12
C PRO A 211 -1.94 1.62 21.55
N GLY A 212 -3.14 1.06 21.39
CA GLY A 212 -4.30 1.78 20.91
C GLY A 212 -4.33 2.06 19.40
N TYR A 213 -3.44 1.45 18.61
CA TYR A 213 -3.57 1.38 17.16
C TYR A 213 -4.40 0.17 16.76
N GLN A 214 -5.09 0.29 15.63
CA GLN A 214 -5.82 -0.84 15.03
C GLN A 214 -4.88 -1.61 14.10
N TRP A 215 -5.05 -2.93 14.10
CA TRP A 215 -4.21 -3.82 13.30
C TRP A 215 -5.01 -4.61 12.26
N MET A 216 -4.42 -4.80 11.09
CA MET A 216 -4.72 -5.87 10.16
C MET A 216 -3.59 -6.88 10.22
N ILE A 217 -3.91 -8.11 10.65
CA ILE A 217 -2.92 -9.17 10.80
C ILE A 217 -3.07 -10.19 9.68
N ALA A 218 -1.97 -10.48 8.99
CA ALA A 218 -1.94 -11.53 7.98
C ALA A 218 -1.52 -12.88 8.59
N LYS A 219 -2.32 -13.89 8.29
CA LYS A 219 -2.02 -15.31 8.55
C LYS A 219 -2.78 -16.15 7.54
N TYR A 220 -2.08 -16.77 6.62
CA TYR A 220 -2.70 -17.59 5.57
C TYR A 220 -2.92 -19.03 6.07
N HIS A 221 -3.85 -19.16 7.00
CA HIS A 221 -4.18 -20.41 7.68
C HIS A 221 -5.69 -20.51 7.95
N ARG A 222 -6.18 -21.70 8.40
CA ARG A 222 -7.58 -21.86 8.79
C ARG A 222 -7.90 -21.28 10.16
N GLU A 223 -6.90 -21.24 11.03
CA GLU A 223 -7.01 -20.69 12.38
C GLU A 223 -6.68 -19.21 12.36
N GLU A 224 -7.42 -18.45 13.16
CA GLU A 224 -7.22 -17.02 13.35
C GLU A 224 -5.81 -16.68 13.86
N PRO A 225 -5.30 -15.47 13.58
CA PRO A 225 -4.06 -15.00 14.19
C PRO A 225 -4.11 -15.03 15.73
N TYR A 226 -2.99 -15.42 16.32
CA TYR A 226 -2.73 -15.31 17.75
C TYR A 226 -1.55 -14.35 17.97
N LEU A 227 -1.76 -13.31 18.78
CA LEU A 227 -0.74 -12.33 19.14
C LEU A 227 -0.29 -12.59 20.58
N ASP A 228 1.03 -12.60 20.80
CA ASP A 228 1.65 -13.04 22.08
C ASP A 228 1.28 -12.15 23.26
N ASP A 229 0.86 -10.90 22.99
CA ASP A 229 0.40 -9.93 23.99
C ASP A 229 -1.13 -9.78 24.07
N GLU A 230 -1.85 -10.68 23.42
CA GLU A 230 -3.33 -10.66 23.34
C GLU A 230 -3.91 -9.36 22.76
N THR A 231 -3.08 -8.58 22.03
CA THR A 231 -3.56 -7.36 21.34
C THR A 231 -4.72 -7.71 20.42
N ASP A 232 -5.83 -6.99 20.60
CA ASP A 232 -6.99 -7.10 19.71
C ASP A 232 -6.67 -6.53 18.33
N TYR A 233 -7.10 -7.22 17.26
CA TYR A 233 -6.88 -6.78 15.89
C TYR A 233 -8.19 -6.69 15.12
N MET A 234 -8.29 -5.64 14.34
CA MET A 234 -9.52 -5.27 13.65
C MET A 234 -9.81 -6.11 12.43
N MET A 235 -8.76 -6.50 11.71
CA MET A 235 -8.86 -7.23 10.44
C MET A 235 -7.89 -8.41 10.38
N TRP A 236 -8.33 -9.46 9.74
CA TRP A 236 -7.52 -10.62 9.40
C TRP A 236 -7.42 -10.78 7.89
N GLN A 237 -6.22 -10.65 7.34
CA GLN A 237 -5.92 -11.05 5.96
C GLN A 237 -5.64 -12.56 5.95
N TYR A 238 -6.63 -13.32 5.50
CA TYR A 238 -6.67 -14.78 5.70
C TYR A 238 -6.20 -15.59 4.49
N THR A 239 -6.07 -14.97 3.31
CA THR A 239 -5.58 -15.63 2.09
C THR A 239 -4.95 -14.66 1.11
N GLN A 240 -3.94 -15.14 0.39
CA GLN A 240 -3.31 -14.45 -0.75
C GLN A 240 -3.68 -15.10 -2.10
N THR A 241 -4.57 -16.08 -2.10
CA THR A 241 -5.00 -16.82 -3.29
C THR A 241 -6.50 -16.66 -3.54
N GLY A 242 -7.10 -15.59 -3.02
CA GLY A 242 -8.50 -15.27 -3.22
C GLY A 242 -8.84 -15.08 -4.70
N ARG A 243 -10.12 -15.33 -5.03
CA ARG A 243 -10.68 -15.05 -6.36
C ARG A 243 -11.85 -14.09 -6.20
N ILE A 244 -11.83 -13.03 -6.98
CA ILE A 244 -12.89 -12.02 -7.03
C ILE A 244 -13.29 -11.82 -8.49
N PRO A 245 -14.58 -11.87 -8.82
CA PRO A 245 -15.06 -11.49 -10.15
C PRO A 245 -14.55 -10.09 -10.53
N GLY A 246 -13.99 -9.95 -11.73
CA GLY A 246 -13.34 -8.71 -12.17
C GLY A 246 -11.84 -8.65 -11.97
N ILE A 247 -11.23 -9.59 -11.22
CA ILE A 247 -9.77 -9.72 -11.04
C ILE A 247 -9.31 -11.05 -11.64
N ARG A 248 -8.36 -10.99 -12.59
CA ARG A 248 -7.92 -12.18 -13.34
C ARG A 248 -6.93 -13.07 -12.57
N VAL A 249 -6.19 -12.50 -11.65
CA VAL A 249 -5.15 -13.18 -10.85
C VAL A 249 -5.59 -13.36 -9.41
N ASN A 250 -4.77 -13.98 -8.58
CA ASN A 250 -4.99 -14.07 -7.15
C ASN A 250 -5.00 -12.69 -6.50
N VAL A 251 -5.81 -12.54 -5.45
CA VAL A 251 -5.91 -11.32 -4.66
C VAL A 251 -5.93 -11.66 -3.18
N ASP A 252 -5.34 -10.79 -2.39
CA ASP A 252 -5.36 -10.88 -0.95
C ASP A 252 -6.76 -10.52 -0.43
N ARG A 253 -7.32 -11.36 0.45
CA ARG A 253 -8.63 -11.10 1.07
C ARG A 253 -8.48 -10.98 2.57
N SER A 254 -9.19 -10.01 3.10
CA SER A 254 -9.28 -9.75 4.52
C SER A 254 -10.73 -9.64 4.99
N ARG A 255 -10.93 -9.79 6.30
CA ARG A 255 -12.24 -9.64 6.92
C ARG A 255 -12.14 -8.91 8.25
N LEU A 256 -13.21 -8.20 8.61
CA LEU A 256 -13.39 -7.61 9.93
C LEU A 256 -13.60 -8.69 10.97
N MET A 257 -12.92 -8.58 12.12
CA MET A 257 -12.97 -9.52 13.21
C MET A 257 -13.98 -9.12 14.29
N GLY A 258 -14.46 -10.08 15.05
CA GLY A 258 -15.31 -9.87 16.21
C GLY A 258 -16.43 -8.83 15.98
N ILE A 259 -16.50 -7.85 16.86
CA ILE A 259 -17.49 -6.75 16.83
C ILE A 259 -17.01 -5.52 16.04
N HIS A 260 -15.79 -5.55 15.51
CA HIS A 260 -15.26 -4.41 14.79
C HIS A 260 -16.08 -4.05 13.56
N ALA A 261 -16.23 -2.77 13.32
CA ALA A 261 -16.95 -2.22 12.20
C ALA A 261 -16.04 -1.34 11.33
N LEU A 262 -16.25 -1.39 10.03
CA LEU A 262 -15.47 -0.58 9.07
C LEU A 262 -15.56 0.93 9.37
N SER A 263 -16.66 1.37 9.99
CA SER A 263 -16.86 2.77 10.40
C SER A 263 -15.80 3.29 11.39
N ALA A 264 -15.13 2.41 12.14
CA ALA A 264 -14.04 2.79 13.03
C ALA A 264 -12.78 3.26 12.27
N LEU A 265 -12.64 2.85 11.00
CA LEU A 265 -11.55 3.26 10.10
C LEU A 265 -11.90 4.45 9.20
N ARG A 266 -13.07 5.05 9.34
CA ARG A 266 -13.48 6.17 8.48
C ARG A 266 -12.57 7.38 8.66
N MET A 267 -12.21 8.03 7.52
CA MET A 267 -11.50 9.32 7.49
C MET A 267 -12.34 10.47 8.04
#